data_30f35d92d7746ce4e2ba66938110b690
#
_entry.id   30f35d92d7746ce4e2ba66938110b690
#
_cell.length_a   1.000
_cell.length_b   1.000
_cell.length_c   1.000
_cell.angle_alpha   90.00
_cell.angle_beta   90.00
_cell.angle_gamma   90.00
#
_symmetry.space_group_name_H-M   'P 1'
#
loop_
_entity.id
_entity.type
_entity.pdbx_description
1 polymer ?
#
loop_
_entity_poly.entity_id
_entity_poly.type
_entity_poly.pdbx_seq_one_letter_code
_entity_poly.pdbx_strand_id
1 'polypeptide(L)'
;MSTSFAELDPRINEPIIHDYFARLNQSDFIATANLFSEQGVLKPPFEKMITGRRAIAQYLEKEALGMKVFPIYIKTTMGDQNYTQYQVQGKVKTNYFAVNASWLINLNTTREIILVEIKLLESLSSLLELKHHPTFII
;
A
#
# COMPACT_ATOMS: atom_id res chain seq x y z
N MET A 1 -7.19 15.66 14.97
CA MET A 1 -8.09 15.32 13.86
C MET A 1 -7.83 13.90 13.39
N SER A 2 -8.88 13.16 13.20
CA SER A 2 -8.77 11.79 12.76
C SER A 2 -8.36 11.74 11.28
N THR A 3 -7.42 10.85 10.95
CA THR A 3 -7.04 10.60 9.56
C THR A 3 -7.71 9.32 9.10
N SER A 4 -8.81 9.45 8.42
CA SER A 4 -9.54 8.33 7.87
C SER A 4 -9.77 8.58 6.38
N PHE A 5 -10.24 7.57 5.67
CA PHE A 5 -10.55 7.74 4.27
C PHE A 5 -11.63 8.79 4.03
N ALA A 6 -12.52 9.00 5.00
CA ALA A 6 -13.56 10.01 4.89
C ALA A 6 -12.97 11.42 4.78
N GLU A 7 -11.76 11.61 5.24
CA GLU A 7 -11.08 12.91 5.23
C GLU A 7 -10.18 13.12 4.02
N LEU A 8 -10.01 12.11 3.17
CA LEU A 8 -9.26 12.23 1.94
C LEU A 8 -10.09 13.00 0.91
N ASP A 9 -9.47 13.34 -0.21
CA ASP A 9 -10.12 14.14 -1.24
C ASP A 9 -11.45 13.50 -1.63
N PRO A 10 -12.60 14.16 -1.33
CA PRO A 10 -13.92 13.59 -1.60
C PRO A 10 -14.23 13.46 -3.09
N ARG A 11 -13.45 14.10 -3.96
CA ARG A 11 -13.63 13.98 -5.39
C ARG A 11 -13.08 12.66 -5.93
N ILE A 12 -12.24 11.99 -5.15
CA ILE A 12 -11.66 10.72 -5.55
C ILE A 12 -12.48 9.60 -4.94
N ASN A 13 -13.40 9.07 -5.74
CA ASN A 13 -14.26 7.98 -5.31
C ASN A 13 -13.77 6.69 -5.95
N GLU A 14 -12.82 6.05 -5.30
CA GLU A 14 -12.26 4.80 -5.80
C GLU A 14 -12.33 3.74 -4.70
N PRO A 15 -13.40 2.92 -4.70
CA PRO A 15 -13.59 1.90 -3.65
C PRO A 15 -12.43 0.93 -3.48
N ILE A 16 -11.73 0.60 -4.56
CA ILE A 16 -10.63 -0.35 -4.48
C ILE A 16 -9.48 0.20 -3.63
N ILE A 17 -9.21 1.50 -3.72
CA ILE A 17 -8.18 2.14 -2.91
C ILE A 17 -8.57 2.07 -1.43
N HIS A 18 -9.81 2.41 -1.11
CA HIS A 18 -10.31 2.34 0.26
C HIS A 18 -10.27 0.91 0.79
N ASP A 19 -10.69 -0.05 -0.02
CA ASP A 19 -10.68 -1.46 0.37
C ASP A 19 -9.27 -1.98 0.63
N TYR A 20 -8.31 -1.58 -0.20
CA TYR A 20 -6.93 -2.01 -0.04
C TYR A 20 -6.43 -1.70 1.38
N PHE A 21 -6.57 -0.45 1.80
CA PHE A 21 -6.10 -0.05 3.14
C PHE A 21 -6.96 -0.63 4.26
N ALA A 22 -8.27 -0.73 4.05
CA ALA A 22 -9.15 -1.30 5.06
C ALA A 22 -8.83 -2.78 5.32
N ARG A 23 -8.67 -3.55 4.25
CA ARG A 23 -8.35 -4.98 4.39
C ARG A 23 -6.96 -5.19 4.99
N LEU A 24 -6.00 -4.38 4.56
CA LEU A 24 -4.64 -4.43 5.09
C LEU A 24 -4.65 -4.17 6.60
N ASN A 25 -5.39 -3.17 7.05
CA ASN A 25 -5.49 -2.82 8.46
C ASN A 25 -6.22 -3.87 9.30
N GLN A 26 -7.07 -4.66 8.67
CA GLN A 26 -7.75 -5.78 9.33
C GLN A 26 -6.90 -7.04 9.36
N SER A 27 -5.71 -7.00 8.78
CA SER A 27 -4.85 -8.18 8.56
C SER A 27 -5.56 -9.26 7.75
N ASP A 28 -6.48 -8.84 6.88
CA ASP A 28 -7.16 -9.74 5.96
C ASP A 28 -6.39 -9.76 4.64
N PHE A 29 -5.29 -10.49 4.66
CA PHE A 29 -4.33 -10.45 3.56
C PHE A 29 -4.80 -11.20 2.33
N ILE A 30 -5.63 -12.19 2.48
CA ILE A 30 -6.24 -12.88 1.35
C ILE A 30 -7.17 -11.92 0.61
N ALA A 31 -8.02 -11.19 1.35
CA ALA A 31 -8.91 -10.20 0.74
C ALA A 31 -8.12 -9.05 0.11
N THR A 32 -7.04 -8.61 0.76
CA THR A 32 -6.16 -7.57 0.21
C THR A 32 -5.58 -8.04 -1.14
N ALA A 33 -5.03 -9.25 -1.17
CA ALA A 33 -4.43 -9.79 -2.38
C ALA A 33 -5.46 -10.00 -3.50
N ASN A 34 -6.70 -10.31 -3.14
CA ASN A 34 -7.76 -10.51 -4.12
C ASN A 34 -8.19 -9.23 -4.81
N LEU A 35 -7.78 -8.07 -4.32
CA LEU A 35 -7.99 -6.81 -5.02
C LEU A 35 -7.04 -6.62 -6.20
N PHE A 36 -5.97 -7.38 -6.25
CA PHE A 36 -5.02 -7.35 -7.36
C PHE A 36 -5.54 -8.20 -8.52
N SER A 37 -5.09 -7.87 -9.74
CA SER A 37 -5.29 -8.76 -10.87
C SER A 37 -4.44 -10.01 -10.70
N GLU A 38 -4.69 -11.04 -11.49
CA GLU A 38 -3.94 -12.30 -11.39
C GLU A 38 -2.43 -12.10 -11.50
N GLN A 39 -2.01 -11.17 -12.34
CA GLN A 39 -0.59 -10.85 -12.54
C GLN A 39 -0.20 -9.56 -11.84
N GLY A 40 -1.00 -9.12 -10.88
CA GLY A 40 -0.70 -7.90 -10.14
C GLY A 40 0.59 -8.01 -9.36
N VAL A 41 1.20 -6.84 -9.13
CA VAL A 41 2.53 -6.75 -8.53
C VAL A 41 2.49 -5.87 -7.28
N LEU A 42 3.10 -6.36 -6.22
CA LEU A 42 3.39 -5.58 -5.04
C LEU A 42 4.90 -5.35 -4.98
N LYS A 43 5.28 -4.09 -4.88
CA LYS A 43 6.69 -3.72 -4.77
C LYS A 43 6.94 -3.05 -3.42
N PRO A 44 7.35 -3.82 -2.40
CA PRO A 44 7.60 -3.25 -1.08
C PRO A 44 8.93 -2.51 -1.03
N PRO A 45 9.16 -1.68 0.00
CA PRO A 45 10.45 -1.01 0.16
C PRO A 45 11.55 -2.05 0.39
N PHE A 46 12.70 -1.85 -0.25
CA PHE A 46 13.91 -2.66 -0.06
C PHE A 46 13.81 -4.11 -0.52
N GLU A 47 12.67 -4.54 -0.99
CA GLU A 47 12.43 -5.93 -1.36
C GLU A 47 12.21 -6.09 -2.85
N LYS A 48 12.30 -7.32 -3.32
CA LYS A 48 11.99 -7.64 -4.70
C LYS A 48 10.50 -7.56 -4.95
N MET A 49 10.13 -7.34 -6.20
CA MET A 49 8.74 -7.37 -6.61
C MET A 49 8.12 -8.73 -6.37
N ILE A 50 6.86 -8.72 -5.94
CA ILE A 50 6.10 -9.92 -5.67
C ILE A 50 4.94 -9.94 -6.64
N THR A 51 4.81 -11.00 -7.42
CA THR A 51 3.82 -11.10 -8.48
C THR A 51 2.80 -12.18 -8.16
N GLY A 52 1.54 -11.84 -8.31
CA GLY A 52 0.43 -12.78 -8.19
C GLY A 52 -0.21 -12.78 -6.81
N ARG A 53 -1.52 -13.02 -6.81
CA ARG A 53 -2.33 -12.93 -5.59
C ARG A 53 -1.82 -13.82 -4.45
N ARG A 54 -1.49 -15.06 -4.78
CA ARG A 54 -1.05 -16.01 -3.76
C ARG A 54 0.25 -15.58 -3.10
N ALA A 55 1.22 -15.19 -3.91
CA ALA A 55 2.51 -14.73 -3.39
C ALA A 55 2.35 -13.44 -2.58
N ILE A 56 1.48 -12.53 -3.02
CA ILE A 56 1.21 -11.29 -2.30
C ILE A 56 0.58 -11.60 -0.94
N ALA A 57 -0.42 -12.47 -0.89
CA ALA A 57 -1.06 -12.84 0.36
C ALA A 57 -0.07 -13.46 1.34
N GLN A 58 0.78 -14.36 0.86
CA GLN A 58 1.78 -15.01 1.69
C GLN A 58 2.81 -14.01 2.23
N TYR A 59 3.25 -13.10 1.39
CA TYR A 59 4.18 -12.05 1.79
C TYR A 59 3.59 -11.16 2.87
N LEU A 60 2.37 -10.68 2.66
CA LEU A 60 1.71 -9.81 3.62
C LEU A 60 1.47 -10.51 4.95
N GLU A 61 1.07 -11.76 4.92
CA GLU A 61 0.85 -12.53 6.14
C GLU A 61 2.13 -12.68 6.96
N LYS A 62 3.24 -12.87 6.29
CA LYS A 62 4.53 -13.01 6.95
C LYS A 62 5.06 -11.67 7.47
N GLU A 63 4.86 -10.59 6.73
CA GLU A 63 5.59 -9.35 6.93
C GLU A 63 4.74 -8.18 7.42
N ALA A 64 3.42 -8.22 7.28
CA ALA A 64 2.57 -7.07 7.58
C ALA A 64 1.59 -7.30 8.73
N LEU A 65 1.67 -8.44 9.41
CA LEU A 65 0.75 -8.75 10.50
C LEU A 65 0.87 -7.72 11.62
N GLY A 66 -0.27 -7.16 12.03
CA GLY A 66 -0.32 -6.18 13.11
C GLY A 66 0.04 -4.75 12.71
N MET A 67 0.45 -4.56 11.46
CA MET A 67 0.77 -3.24 10.95
C MET A 67 -0.50 -2.43 10.73
N LYS A 68 -0.45 -1.12 11.00
CA LYS A 68 -1.55 -0.20 10.73
C LYS A 68 -1.09 0.87 9.77
N VAL A 69 -1.93 1.16 8.80
CA VAL A 69 -1.66 2.14 7.76
C VAL A 69 -2.69 3.25 7.86
N PHE A 70 -2.23 4.48 7.84
CA PHE A 70 -3.09 5.66 7.97
C PHE A 70 -2.90 6.55 6.75
N PRO A 71 -3.66 6.32 5.68
CA PRO A 71 -3.60 7.20 4.52
C PRO A 71 -4.13 8.58 4.89
N ILE A 72 -3.42 9.62 4.47
CA ILE A 72 -3.74 11.00 4.81
C ILE A 72 -4.13 11.77 3.56
N TYR A 73 -3.50 11.45 2.42
CA TYR A 73 -3.65 12.23 1.20
C TYR A 73 -3.67 11.29 0.02
N ILE A 74 -4.57 11.55 -0.91
CA ILE A 74 -4.68 10.75 -2.14
C ILE A 74 -4.90 11.70 -3.31
N LYS A 75 -4.24 11.41 -4.43
CA LYS A 75 -4.46 12.15 -5.67
C LYS A 75 -4.34 11.21 -6.86
N THR A 76 -5.07 11.54 -7.92
CA THR A 76 -4.87 10.92 -9.22
C THR A 76 -3.64 11.56 -9.83
N THR A 77 -2.67 10.76 -10.26
CA THR A 77 -1.45 11.28 -10.86
C THR A 77 -1.50 11.13 -12.37
N MET A 78 -1.06 10.02 -12.87
CA MET A 78 -1.04 9.76 -14.29
C MET A 78 -1.84 8.53 -14.61
N GLY A 79 -2.13 8.36 -15.85
CA GLY A 79 -2.77 7.18 -16.35
C GLY A 79 -2.91 7.32 -17.85
N ASP A 80 -3.44 6.30 -18.47
CA ASP A 80 -3.74 6.33 -19.89
C ASP A 80 -5.04 5.54 -20.11
N GLN A 81 -5.26 5.12 -21.36
CA GLN A 81 -6.47 4.37 -21.69
C GLN A 81 -6.53 3.02 -20.98
N ASN A 82 -5.38 2.50 -20.54
CA ASN A 82 -5.27 1.14 -20.01
C ASN A 82 -5.21 1.10 -18.48
N TYR A 83 -4.88 2.23 -17.82
CA TYR A 83 -4.80 2.23 -16.37
C TYR A 83 -4.96 3.64 -15.81
N THR A 84 -5.33 3.70 -14.54
CA THR A 84 -5.36 4.93 -13.76
C THR A 84 -4.39 4.79 -12.61
N GLN A 85 -3.62 5.84 -12.36
CA GLN A 85 -2.61 5.83 -11.32
C GLN A 85 -3.00 6.79 -10.21
N TYR A 86 -2.89 6.30 -8.98
CA TYR A 86 -3.13 7.09 -7.78
C TYR A 86 -1.87 7.12 -6.94
N GLN A 87 -1.64 8.25 -6.30
CA GLN A 87 -0.61 8.36 -5.28
C GLN A 87 -1.26 8.62 -3.94
N VAL A 88 -0.91 7.79 -2.95
CA VAL A 88 -1.40 7.93 -1.58
C VAL A 88 -0.19 8.21 -0.70
N GLN A 89 -0.32 9.17 0.20
CA GLN A 89 0.69 9.44 1.22
C GLN A 89 0.06 9.26 2.58
N GLY A 90 0.81 8.72 3.50
CA GLY A 90 0.31 8.47 4.83
C GLY A 90 1.38 7.94 5.76
N LYS A 91 0.94 7.25 6.78
CA LYS A 91 1.82 6.76 7.83
C LYS A 91 1.64 5.27 8.01
N VAL A 92 2.76 4.58 8.22
CA VAL A 92 2.76 3.16 8.59
C VAL A 92 3.21 3.07 10.02
N LYS A 93 2.44 2.35 10.83
CA LYS A 93 2.73 2.16 12.24
C LYS A 93 2.91 0.70 12.55
N THR A 94 4.04 0.37 13.18
CA THR A 94 4.33 -0.96 13.68
C THR A 94 4.38 -0.93 15.20
N ASN A 95 4.71 -2.07 15.82
CA ASN A 95 4.89 -2.10 17.27
C ASN A 95 6.10 -1.30 17.75
N TYR A 96 7.01 -0.95 16.83
CA TYR A 96 8.29 -0.37 17.20
C TYR A 96 8.45 1.08 16.74
N PHE A 97 7.83 1.47 15.64
CA PHE A 97 8.00 2.82 15.12
C PHE A 97 6.86 3.16 14.16
N ALA A 98 6.82 4.44 13.81
CA ALA A 98 5.93 4.95 12.77
C ALA A 98 6.76 5.70 11.75
N VAL A 99 6.45 5.53 10.47
CA VAL A 99 7.17 6.19 9.38
C VAL A 99 6.18 6.71 8.36
N ASN A 100 6.59 7.74 7.63
CA ASN A 100 5.83 8.25 6.52
C ASN A 100 6.12 7.41 5.28
N ALA A 101 5.09 7.18 4.49
CA ALA A 101 5.22 6.35 3.29
C ALA A 101 4.34 6.88 2.17
N SER A 102 4.66 6.48 0.95
CA SER A 102 3.80 6.72 -0.18
C SER A 102 3.53 5.40 -0.91
N TRP A 103 2.33 5.31 -1.46
CA TRP A 103 1.87 4.18 -2.26
C TRP A 103 1.53 4.68 -3.64
N LEU A 104 2.12 4.08 -4.65
CA LEU A 104 1.72 4.29 -6.03
C LEU A 104 0.86 3.12 -6.42
N ILE A 105 -0.40 3.36 -6.75
CA ILE A 105 -1.36 2.30 -7.03
C ILE A 105 -1.92 2.49 -8.42
N ASN A 106 -1.72 1.47 -9.27
CA ASN A 106 -2.26 1.47 -10.62
C ASN A 106 -3.45 0.50 -10.69
N LEU A 107 -4.55 0.98 -11.25
CA LEU A 107 -5.73 0.16 -11.49
C LEU A 107 -5.92 -0.01 -12.99
N ASN A 108 -6.29 -1.22 -13.40
CA ASN A 108 -6.63 -1.47 -14.80
C ASN A 108 -8.07 -1.00 -15.09
N THR A 109 -8.54 -1.21 -16.32
CA THR A 109 -9.86 -0.75 -16.73
C THR A 109 -11.02 -1.50 -16.05
N THR A 110 -10.75 -2.68 -15.50
CA THR A 110 -11.75 -3.44 -14.74
C THR A 110 -11.62 -3.22 -13.24
N ARG A 111 -10.90 -2.19 -12.85
CA ARG A 111 -10.73 -1.74 -11.47
C ARG A 111 -10.02 -2.76 -10.57
N GLU A 112 -9.11 -3.53 -11.15
CA GLU A 112 -8.22 -4.39 -10.38
C GLU A 112 -6.86 -3.71 -10.21
N ILE A 113 -6.20 -3.95 -9.08
CA ILE A 113 -4.87 -3.42 -8.83
C ILE A 113 -3.86 -4.19 -9.68
N ILE A 114 -3.11 -3.48 -10.51
CA ILE A 114 -2.03 -4.09 -11.29
C ILE A 114 -0.66 -3.81 -10.71
N LEU A 115 -0.56 -2.78 -9.87
CA LEU A 115 0.70 -2.45 -9.20
C LEU A 115 0.43 -1.67 -7.93
N VAL A 116 1.11 -2.06 -6.86
CA VAL A 116 1.29 -1.21 -5.68
C VAL A 116 2.78 -1.10 -5.43
N GLU A 117 3.30 0.11 -5.50
CA GLU A 117 4.70 0.38 -5.16
C GLU A 117 4.74 1.24 -3.92
N ILE A 118 5.49 0.80 -2.91
CA ILE A 118 5.59 1.49 -1.63
C ILE A 118 6.98 2.09 -1.47
N LYS A 119 7.04 3.35 -1.08
CA LYS A 119 8.29 4.05 -0.78
C LYS A 119 8.21 4.69 0.58
N LEU A 120 9.31 4.66 1.31
CA LEU A 120 9.38 5.35 2.59
C LEU A 120 9.85 6.77 2.37
N LEU A 121 9.27 7.72 3.13
CA LEU A 121 9.52 9.15 2.97
C LEU A 121 10.33 9.71 4.14
N GLU A 122 11.36 8.96 4.56
CA GLU A 122 12.22 9.35 5.68
C GLU A 122 13.61 9.75 5.17
N SER A 123 14.45 10.28 6.07
CA SER A 123 15.83 10.58 5.71
C SER A 123 16.59 9.30 5.36
N LEU A 124 17.65 9.43 4.59
CA LEU A 124 18.43 8.27 4.18
C LEU A 124 18.96 7.49 5.38
N SER A 125 19.47 8.19 6.40
CA SER A 125 19.98 7.53 7.59
C SER A 125 18.89 6.75 8.32
N SER A 126 17.70 7.34 8.46
CA SER A 126 16.56 6.66 9.07
C SER A 126 16.16 5.44 8.26
N LEU A 127 16.15 5.54 6.94
CA LEU A 127 15.80 4.41 6.07
C LEU A 127 16.80 3.27 6.19
N LEU A 128 18.08 3.58 6.31
CA LEU A 128 19.11 2.56 6.47
C LEU A 128 18.96 1.82 7.80
N GLU A 129 18.62 2.54 8.85
CA GLU A 129 18.36 1.95 10.16
C GLU A 129 17.15 1.01 10.11
N LEU A 130 16.05 1.48 9.53
CA LEU A 130 14.83 0.70 9.40
C LEU A 130 15.03 -0.55 8.56
N LYS A 131 15.83 -0.46 7.50
CA LYS A 131 16.10 -1.58 6.62
C LYS A 131 16.69 -2.79 7.37
N HIS A 132 17.45 -2.54 8.42
CA HIS A 132 18.07 -3.60 9.20
C HIS A 132 17.18 -4.12 10.33
N HIS A 133 16.00 -3.52 10.53
CA HIS A 133 15.09 -3.97 11.57
C HIS A 133 14.24 -5.13 11.05
N PRO A 134 14.25 -6.29 11.72
CA PRO A 134 13.63 -7.49 11.16
C PRO A 134 12.11 -7.43 11.03
N THR A 135 11.45 -6.55 11.77
CA THR A 135 9.99 -6.43 11.73
C THR A 135 9.51 -5.25 10.92
N PHE A 136 10.43 -4.55 10.23
CA PHE A 136 10.02 -3.42 9.40
C PHE A 136 9.75 -3.89 7.99
N ILE A 137 8.47 -3.94 7.66
CA ILE A 137 8.02 -4.36 6.34
C ILE A 137 6.91 -3.42 5.94
N ILE A 138 6.66 -3.25 4.66
CA ILE A 138 5.66 -2.67 4.36
C ILE A 138 4.71 -2.60 3.46
#